data_e049d895dc2b99504ab71345f1154bbb
#
_entry.id   e049d895dc2b99504ab71345f1154bbb
#
_cell.length_a   1.000
_cell.length_b   1.000
_cell.length_c   1.000
_cell.angle_alpha   90.00
_cell.angle_beta   90.00
_cell.angle_gamma   90.00
#
_symmetry.space_group_name_H-M   'P 1'
#
loop_
_entity.id
_entity.type
_entity.pdbx_description
1 polymer ?
#
loop_
_entity_poly.entity_id
_entity_poly.type
_entity_poly.pdbx_seq_one_letter_code
_entity_poly.pdbx_strand_id
1 'polypeptide(L)'
;FFENRSNVKYHELSPMLVTALLSTEDIRFKSHSGIDVRALLRAVKGVVTGSNSGGASTITQQLAKMLFTEKPASGLERVMQKFKEWIIAVRLERQYTKEEILTMYLNKFDFINNAVGIKSASQIYFNTTPNALTVEESAKLVGMLKNPSLYNPNRRLGLTQERRNVVLSQMKKY
;
A
#
# COMPACT_ATOMS: atom_id res chain seq x y z
N PHE A 1 2.43 -27.26 6.49
CA PHE A 1 3.24 -26.22 5.82
C PHE A 1 3.36 -25.08 6.81
N PHE A 2 4.53 -24.94 7.44
CA PHE A 2 4.81 -23.81 8.31
C PHE A 2 5.02 -22.57 7.42
N GLU A 3 4.07 -21.63 7.45
CA GLU A 3 4.29 -20.30 6.91
C GLU A 3 5.39 -19.62 7.76
N ASN A 4 6.57 -19.53 7.19
CA ASN A 4 7.70 -18.80 7.80
C ASN A 4 7.45 -17.30 7.65
N ARG A 5 6.42 -16.79 8.35
CA ARG A 5 6.07 -15.36 8.42
C ARG A 5 7.00 -14.65 9.40
N SER A 6 8.27 -14.54 9.06
CA SER A 6 9.14 -13.65 9.81
C SER A 6 8.84 -12.21 9.40
N ASN A 7 8.15 -11.50 10.28
CA ASN A 7 7.88 -10.07 10.09
C ASN A 7 9.19 -9.29 10.08
N VAL A 8 9.35 -8.39 9.12
CA VAL A 8 10.45 -7.42 9.13
C VAL A 8 10.12 -6.26 10.06
N LYS A 9 11.14 -5.64 10.63
CA LYS A 9 11.05 -4.41 11.40
C LYS A 9 11.29 -3.20 10.49
N TYR A 10 10.92 -2.00 10.93
CA TYR A 10 11.03 -0.79 10.12
C TYR A 10 12.47 -0.52 9.64
N HIS A 11 13.47 -0.70 10.50
CA HIS A 11 14.88 -0.50 10.15
C HIS A 11 15.45 -1.54 9.16
N GLU A 12 14.70 -2.61 8.90
CA GLU A 12 15.02 -3.62 7.89
C GLU A 12 14.40 -3.33 6.52
N LEU A 13 13.69 -2.20 6.38
CA LEU A 13 13.12 -1.74 5.11
C LEU A 13 14.10 -0.82 4.38
N SER A 14 14.21 -0.98 3.06
CA SER A 14 14.93 -0.03 2.22
C SER A 14 14.28 1.37 2.32
N PRO A 15 15.06 2.44 2.52
CA PRO A 15 14.55 3.81 2.45
C PRO A 15 13.86 4.11 1.11
N MET A 16 14.31 3.50 0.02
CA MET A 16 13.71 3.63 -1.31
C MET A 16 12.32 3.02 -1.36
N LEU A 17 12.11 1.87 -0.70
CA LEU A 17 10.79 1.24 -0.58
C LEU A 17 9.81 2.13 0.19
N VAL A 18 10.23 2.69 1.32
CA VAL A 18 9.41 3.60 2.12
C VAL A 18 9.06 4.85 1.32
N THR A 19 10.04 5.45 0.64
CA THR A 19 9.82 6.62 -0.22
C THR A 19 8.85 6.31 -1.36
N ALA A 20 9.03 5.19 -2.05
CA ALA A 20 8.13 4.75 -3.12
C ALA A 20 6.68 4.59 -2.63
N LEU A 21 6.52 3.94 -1.47
CA LEU A 21 5.22 3.70 -0.85
C LEU A 21 4.53 5.03 -0.49
N LEU A 22 5.21 5.91 0.24
CA LEU A 22 4.64 7.17 0.69
C LEU A 22 4.29 8.10 -0.48
N SER A 23 5.20 8.27 -1.44
CA SER A 23 4.97 9.14 -2.59
C SER A 23 3.85 8.66 -3.51
N THR A 24 3.54 7.36 -3.51
CA THR A 24 2.54 6.78 -4.41
C THR A 24 1.18 6.60 -3.75
N GLU A 25 1.15 6.08 -2.54
CA GLU A 25 -0.10 5.69 -1.87
C GLU A 25 -0.59 6.77 -0.90
N ASP A 26 0.31 7.46 -0.19
CA ASP A 26 -0.08 8.37 0.89
C ASP A 26 0.99 9.42 1.20
N ILE A 27 1.10 10.43 0.34
CA ILE A 27 2.16 11.45 0.44
C ILE A 27 2.10 12.26 1.75
N ARG A 28 0.93 12.35 2.37
CA ARG A 28 0.75 13.05 3.64
C ARG A 28 0.64 12.12 4.84
N PHE A 29 1.10 10.88 4.70
CA PHE A 29 1.02 9.86 5.74
C PHE A 29 1.48 10.37 7.12
N LYS A 30 2.56 11.14 7.16
CA LYS A 30 3.12 11.69 8.41
C LYS A 30 2.30 12.84 9.02
N SER A 31 1.34 13.40 8.28
CA SER A 31 0.61 14.62 8.68
C SER A 31 -0.87 14.41 9.01
N HIS A 32 -1.38 13.19 8.93
CA HIS A 32 -2.76 12.87 9.31
C HIS A 32 -2.81 11.71 10.32
N SER A 33 -3.96 11.54 10.98
CA SER A 33 -4.19 10.48 11.99
C SER A 33 -5.19 9.44 11.48
N GLY A 34 -4.83 8.74 10.41
CA GLY A 34 -5.61 7.64 9.80
C GLY A 34 -6.54 8.06 8.67
N ILE A 35 -7.00 9.30 8.64
CA ILE A 35 -7.85 9.84 7.57
C ILE A 35 -7.20 11.11 7.02
N ASP A 36 -6.99 11.17 5.72
CA ASP A 36 -6.54 12.37 5.02
C ASP A 36 -7.75 13.14 4.47
N VAL A 37 -8.24 14.09 5.26
CA VAL A 37 -9.41 14.90 4.89
C VAL A 37 -9.18 15.71 3.61
N ARG A 38 -7.96 16.20 3.37
CA ARG A 38 -7.63 16.95 2.15
C ARG A 38 -7.67 16.04 0.90
N ALA A 39 -7.17 14.80 1.02
CA ALA A 39 -7.28 13.83 -0.06
C ALA A 39 -8.73 13.44 -0.33
N LEU A 40 -9.53 13.28 0.73
CA LEU A 40 -10.96 12.99 0.62
C LEU A 40 -11.71 14.10 -0.11
N LEU A 41 -11.52 15.37 0.29
CA LEU A 41 -12.13 16.52 -0.37
C LEU A 41 -11.72 16.65 -1.84
N ARG A 42 -10.43 16.40 -2.14
CA ARG A 42 -9.93 16.37 -3.52
C ARG A 42 -10.63 15.28 -4.34
N ALA A 43 -10.79 14.07 -3.77
CA ALA A 43 -11.47 12.97 -4.46
C ALA A 43 -12.94 13.28 -4.73
N VAL A 44 -13.66 13.86 -3.74
CA VAL A 44 -15.06 14.30 -3.91
C VAL A 44 -15.16 15.34 -5.02
N LYS A 45 -14.29 16.36 -5.02
CA LYS A 45 -14.23 17.37 -6.08
C LYS A 45 -13.98 16.71 -7.45
N GLY A 46 -13.08 15.75 -7.52
CA GLY A 46 -12.79 15.02 -8.76
C GLY A 46 -13.99 14.27 -9.31
N VAL A 47 -14.78 13.62 -8.46
CA VAL A 47 -16.02 12.95 -8.86
C VAL A 47 -17.03 13.95 -9.41
N VAL A 48 -17.21 15.10 -8.75
CA VAL A 48 -18.15 16.15 -9.20
C VAL A 48 -17.71 16.80 -10.51
N THR A 49 -16.39 16.99 -10.71
CA THR A 49 -15.86 17.66 -11.92
C THR A 49 -15.51 16.70 -13.06
N GLY A 50 -15.72 15.38 -12.88
CA GLY A 50 -15.34 14.36 -13.86
C GLY A 50 -13.83 14.20 -14.04
N SER A 51 -13.01 14.75 -13.13
CA SER A 51 -11.56 14.68 -13.19
C SER A 51 -11.03 13.47 -12.42
N ASN A 52 -9.96 12.84 -12.93
CA ASN A 52 -9.32 11.71 -12.23
C ASN A 52 -8.39 12.22 -11.13
N SER A 53 -8.90 12.34 -9.91
CA SER A 53 -8.20 12.97 -8.78
C SER A 53 -7.37 12.02 -7.91
N GLY A 54 -7.15 10.79 -8.37
CA GLY A 54 -6.35 9.78 -7.64
C GLY A 54 -7.07 9.14 -6.44
N GLY A 55 -6.39 8.28 -5.72
CA GLY A 55 -6.91 7.61 -4.53
C GLY A 55 -7.06 8.55 -3.32
N ALA A 56 -8.08 8.29 -2.49
CA ALA A 56 -8.32 9.03 -1.24
C ALA A 56 -8.11 8.18 0.02
N SER A 57 -7.83 6.87 -0.14
CA SER A 57 -7.61 5.97 0.98
C SER A 57 -6.16 6.07 1.47
N THR A 58 -5.98 6.24 2.77
CA THR A 58 -4.67 6.24 3.40
C THR A 58 -4.10 4.82 3.55
N ILE A 59 -2.78 4.71 3.78
CA ILE A 59 -2.13 3.43 4.08
C ILE A 59 -2.78 2.77 5.31
N THR A 60 -3.10 3.56 6.34
CA THR A 60 -3.74 3.05 7.56
C THR A 60 -5.15 2.51 7.30
N GLN A 61 -5.93 3.14 6.41
CA GLN A 61 -7.23 2.61 5.98
C GLN A 61 -7.10 1.32 5.16
N GLN A 62 -6.07 1.22 4.31
CA GLN A 62 -5.77 0.00 3.59
C GLN A 62 -5.37 -1.14 4.55
N LEU A 63 -4.55 -0.84 5.57
CA LEU A 63 -4.21 -1.79 6.62
C LEU A 63 -5.45 -2.23 7.40
N ALA A 64 -6.31 -1.30 7.83
CA ALA A 64 -7.56 -1.60 8.51
C ALA A 64 -8.43 -2.57 7.70
N LYS A 65 -8.53 -2.32 6.39
CA LYS A 65 -9.24 -3.22 5.47
C LYS A 65 -8.62 -4.62 5.45
N MET A 66 -7.31 -4.76 5.36
CA MET A 66 -6.66 -6.08 5.33
C MET A 66 -6.79 -6.87 6.63
N LEU A 67 -6.91 -6.18 7.77
CA LEU A 67 -6.94 -6.82 9.09
C LEU A 67 -8.35 -7.20 9.55
N PHE A 68 -9.36 -6.39 9.20
CA PHE A 68 -10.64 -6.41 9.91
C PHE A 68 -11.89 -6.44 9.02
N THR A 69 -11.73 -6.44 7.68
CA THR A 69 -12.90 -6.37 6.82
C THR A 69 -12.98 -7.54 5.85
N GLU A 70 -14.20 -8.07 5.72
CA GLU A 70 -14.56 -9.08 4.73
C GLU A 70 -14.97 -8.42 3.40
N LYS A 71 -15.12 -9.22 2.35
CA LYS A 71 -15.61 -8.71 1.07
C LYS A 71 -17.08 -8.34 1.17
N PRO A 72 -17.49 -7.09 0.87
CA PRO A 72 -18.88 -6.69 0.94
C PRO A 72 -19.70 -7.38 -0.16
N ALA A 73 -20.89 -7.86 0.19
CA ALA A 73 -21.81 -8.50 -0.75
C ALA A 73 -22.70 -7.49 -1.50
N SER A 74 -22.87 -6.28 -0.96
CA SER A 74 -23.75 -5.24 -1.52
C SER A 74 -23.10 -3.85 -1.53
N GLY A 75 -23.71 -2.91 -2.26
CA GLY A 75 -23.27 -1.52 -2.29
C GLY A 75 -23.39 -0.81 -0.93
N LEU A 76 -24.46 -1.10 -0.20
CA LEU A 76 -24.69 -0.53 1.14
C LEU A 76 -23.66 -1.06 2.14
N GLU A 77 -23.39 -2.36 2.11
CA GLU A 77 -22.34 -2.97 2.96
C GLU A 77 -20.95 -2.36 2.66
N ARG A 78 -20.67 -2.02 1.39
CA ARG A 78 -19.42 -1.35 1.01
C ARG A 78 -19.28 0.03 1.66
N VAL A 79 -20.37 0.79 1.73
CA VAL A 79 -20.38 2.08 2.42
C VAL A 79 -20.16 1.90 3.92
N MET A 80 -20.90 0.98 4.54
CA MET A 80 -20.73 0.66 5.97
C MET A 80 -19.31 0.16 6.29
N GLN A 81 -18.76 -0.69 5.43
CA GLN A 81 -17.39 -1.15 5.55
C GLN A 81 -16.40 0.02 5.52
N LYS A 82 -16.62 1.01 4.66
CA LYS A 82 -15.75 2.17 4.57
C LYS A 82 -15.74 3.00 5.88
N PHE A 83 -16.89 3.16 6.52
CA PHE A 83 -16.95 3.79 7.84
C PHE A 83 -16.21 2.98 8.92
N LYS A 84 -16.35 1.64 8.90
CA LYS A 84 -15.59 0.75 9.81
C LYS A 84 -14.08 0.91 9.58
N GLU A 85 -13.62 0.91 8.33
CA GLU A 85 -12.20 1.14 7.98
C GLU A 85 -11.69 2.48 8.56
N TRP A 86 -12.48 3.56 8.50
CA TRP A 86 -12.11 4.86 9.06
C TRP A 86 -11.94 4.85 10.57
N ILE A 87 -12.90 4.25 11.27
CA ILE A 87 -12.86 4.13 12.74
C ILE A 87 -11.64 3.31 13.17
N ILE A 88 -11.41 2.18 12.49
CA ILE A 88 -10.27 1.30 12.79
C ILE A 88 -8.95 2.02 12.47
N ALA A 89 -8.86 2.73 11.35
CA ALA A 89 -7.67 3.49 10.99
C ALA A 89 -7.30 4.54 12.05
N VAL A 90 -8.28 5.30 12.55
CA VAL A 90 -8.05 6.26 13.65
C VAL A 90 -7.60 5.56 14.93
N ARG A 91 -8.16 4.39 15.25
CA ARG A 91 -7.74 3.60 16.42
C ARG A 91 -6.30 3.08 16.27
N LEU A 92 -5.94 2.56 15.10
CA LEU A 92 -4.57 2.13 14.82
C LEU A 92 -3.57 3.27 15.01
N GLU A 93 -3.85 4.46 14.49
CA GLU A 93 -2.99 5.64 14.63
C GLU A 93 -2.85 6.16 16.07
N ARG A 94 -3.78 5.81 16.96
CA ARG A 94 -3.68 6.11 18.39
C ARG A 94 -2.86 5.09 19.16
N GLN A 95 -2.73 3.86 18.66
CA GLN A 95 -2.08 2.75 19.34
C GLN A 95 -0.68 2.46 18.82
N TYR A 96 -0.42 2.76 17.56
CA TYR A 96 0.82 2.42 16.87
C TYR A 96 1.47 3.67 16.25
N THR A 97 2.78 3.66 16.20
CA THR A 97 3.58 4.68 15.51
C THR A 97 3.42 4.56 13.99
N LYS A 98 3.74 5.60 13.26
CA LYS A 98 3.76 5.59 11.79
C LYS A 98 4.65 4.48 11.22
N GLU A 99 5.81 4.24 11.83
CA GLU A 99 6.75 3.20 11.42
C GLU A 99 6.18 1.81 11.63
N GLU A 100 5.50 1.56 12.76
CA GLU A 100 4.82 0.30 13.02
C GLU A 100 3.67 0.07 12.04
N ILE A 101 2.87 1.08 11.70
CA ILE A 101 1.78 0.99 10.73
C ILE A 101 2.32 0.63 9.34
N LEU A 102 3.39 1.31 8.87
CA LEU A 102 4.04 0.97 7.60
C LEU A 102 4.55 -0.47 7.58
N THR A 103 5.16 -0.88 8.67
CA THR A 103 5.72 -2.22 8.80
C THR A 103 4.62 -3.29 8.81
N MET A 104 3.55 -3.07 9.57
CA MET A 104 2.38 -3.96 9.58
C MET A 104 1.75 -4.06 8.18
N TYR A 105 1.59 -2.94 7.48
CA TYR A 105 1.05 -2.89 6.12
C TYR A 105 1.88 -3.75 5.15
N LEU A 106 3.19 -3.54 5.11
CA LEU A 106 4.10 -4.26 4.22
C LEU A 106 4.25 -5.74 4.59
N ASN A 107 4.18 -6.09 5.88
CA ASN A 107 4.21 -7.48 6.33
C ASN A 107 2.90 -8.23 6.03
N LYS A 108 1.78 -7.53 5.98
CA LYS A 108 0.45 -8.16 5.80
C LYS A 108 0.04 -8.27 4.33
N PHE A 109 0.56 -7.40 3.45
CA PHE A 109 0.11 -7.33 2.06
C PHE A 109 0.45 -8.63 1.30
N ASP A 110 -0.53 -9.14 0.54
CA ASP A 110 -0.36 -10.31 -0.33
C ASP A 110 0.08 -9.85 -1.74
N PHE A 111 1.35 -10.09 -2.05
CA PHE A 111 1.94 -9.82 -3.37
C PHE A 111 1.70 -10.95 -4.38
N ILE A 112 0.78 -11.89 -4.06
CA ILE A 112 0.47 -13.09 -4.85
C ILE A 112 1.69 -14.01 -5.09
N ASN A 113 1.53 -15.11 -5.84
CA ASN A 113 2.59 -16.09 -6.11
C ASN A 113 3.26 -16.62 -4.83
N ASN A 114 2.49 -16.83 -3.75
CA ASN A 114 2.95 -17.20 -2.41
C ASN A 114 3.85 -16.15 -1.71
N ALA A 115 3.84 -14.91 -2.19
CA ALA A 115 4.61 -13.81 -1.63
C ALA A 115 3.75 -13.00 -0.64
N VAL A 116 3.48 -13.53 0.54
CA VAL A 116 2.81 -12.80 1.62
C VAL A 116 3.83 -12.02 2.42
N GLY A 117 3.66 -10.69 2.44
CA GLY A 117 4.57 -9.75 3.08
C GLY A 117 5.81 -9.41 2.26
N ILE A 118 6.41 -8.28 2.60
CA ILE A 118 7.52 -7.68 1.85
C ILE A 118 8.77 -8.56 1.84
N LYS A 119 9.03 -9.32 2.90
CA LYS A 119 10.18 -10.23 2.96
C LYS A 119 10.07 -11.32 1.92
N SER A 120 8.92 -12.00 1.87
CA SER A 120 8.65 -13.03 0.87
C SER A 120 8.65 -12.46 -0.55
N ALA A 121 8.08 -11.27 -0.74
CA ALA A 121 8.06 -10.60 -2.03
C ALA A 121 9.46 -10.24 -2.54
N SER A 122 10.33 -9.69 -1.68
CA SER A 122 11.72 -9.39 -2.02
C SER A 122 12.48 -10.63 -2.43
N GLN A 123 12.29 -11.72 -1.70
CA GLN A 123 12.95 -12.99 -2.00
C GLN A 123 12.43 -13.63 -3.29
N ILE A 124 11.11 -13.71 -3.47
CA ILE A 124 10.49 -14.41 -4.61
C ILE A 124 10.70 -13.65 -5.93
N TYR A 125 10.56 -12.32 -5.92
CA TYR A 125 10.65 -11.53 -7.16
C TYR A 125 12.05 -11.08 -7.53
N PHE A 126 12.96 -10.95 -6.53
CA PHE A 126 14.30 -10.37 -6.76
C PHE A 126 15.45 -11.13 -6.12
N ASN A 127 15.15 -12.22 -5.39
CA ASN A 127 16.15 -13.01 -4.64
C ASN A 127 17.03 -12.13 -3.72
N THR A 128 16.39 -11.16 -3.04
CA THR A 128 17.05 -10.19 -2.17
C THR A 128 16.29 -10.01 -0.85
N THR A 129 16.81 -9.17 0.04
CA THR A 129 16.19 -8.79 1.31
C THR A 129 15.52 -7.43 1.22
N PRO A 130 14.53 -7.10 2.08
CA PRO A 130 13.81 -5.83 2.01
C PRO A 130 14.69 -4.57 2.14
N ASN A 131 15.79 -4.64 2.89
CA ASN A 131 16.73 -3.53 3.05
C ASN A 131 17.67 -3.32 1.85
N ALA A 132 17.87 -4.36 1.06
CA ALA A 132 18.73 -4.33 -0.12
C ALA A 132 17.97 -4.04 -1.44
N LEU A 133 16.65 -3.82 -1.37
CA LEU A 133 15.86 -3.45 -2.55
C LEU A 133 16.37 -2.15 -3.18
N THR A 134 16.62 -2.19 -4.49
CA THR A 134 16.95 -1.02 -5.30
C THR A 134 15.74 -0.10 -5.49
N VAL A 135 15.94 1.06 -6.09
CA VAL A 135 14.87 2.01 -6.41
C VAL A 135 13.84 1.38 -7.35
N GLU A 136 14.30 0.70 -8.41
CA GLU A 136 13.46 0.07 -9.42
C GLU A 136 12.67 -1.12 -8.87
N GLU A 137 13.30 -1.94 -8.03
CA GLU A 137 12.65 -3.09 -7.37
C GLU A 137 11.60 -2.61 -6.37
N SER A 138 11.94 -1.59 -5.56
CA SER A 138 11.01 -0.93 -4.65
C SER A 138 9.79 -0.37 -5.39
N ALA A 139 10.04 0.36 -6.48
CA ALA A 139 8.98 0.93 -7.31
C ALA A 139 8.09 -0.15 -7.96
N LYS A 140 8.67 -1.29 -8.33
CA LYS A 140 7.92 -2.43 -8.88
C LYS A 140 7.00 -3.05 -7.85
N LEU A 141 7.50 -3.33 -6.63
CA LEU A 141 6.67 -3.88 -5.54
C LEU A 141 5.57 -2.90 -5.13
N VAL A 142 5.88 -1.62 -4.99
CA VAL A 142 4.86 -0.59 -4.70
C VAL A 142 3.84 -0.49 -5.84
N GLY A 143 4.26 -0.63 -7.08
CA GLY A 143 3.35 -0.70 -8.23
C GLY A 143 2.32 -1.82 -8.12
N MET A 144 2.71 -2.98 -7.56
CA MET A 144 1.81 -4.12 -7.35
C MET A 144 0.74 -3.86 -6.29
N LEU A 145 0.94 -2.95 -5.34
CA LEU A 145 -0.02 -2.65 -4.27
C LEU A 145 -1.38 -2.21 -4.81
N LYS A 146 -1.41 -1.58 -5.97
CA LYS A 146 -2.66 -1.15 -6.60
C LYS A 146 -3.54 -2.33 -7.05
N ASN A 147 -2.94 -3.34 -7.64
CA ASN A 147 -3.60 -4.58 -8.07
C ASN A 147 -2.54 -5.64 -8.39
N PRO A 148 -2.21 -6.53 -7.43
CA PRO A 148 -1.13 -7.51 -7.61
C PRO A 148 -1.37 -8.48 -8.78
N SER A 149 -2.62 -8.84 -9.04
CA SER A 149 -2.98 -9.72 -10.16
C SER A 149 -2.79 -9.06 -11.52
N LEU A 150 -3.09 -7.75 -11.62
CA LEU A 150 -2.93 -6.98 -12.85
C LEU A 150 -1.45 -6.66 -13.12
N TYR A 151 -0.72 -6.24 -12.09
CA TYR A 151 0.68 -5.84 -12.19
C TYR A 151 1.63 -6.95 -11.75
N ASN A 152 1.32 -8.19 -12.16
CA ASN A 152 2.12 -9.37 -11.88
C ASN A 152 3.33 -9.45 -12.83
N PRO A 153 4.58 -9.34 -12.34
CA PRO A 153 5.76 -9.34 -13.20
C PRO A 153 5.97 -10.66 -13.95
N ASN A 154 5.50 -11.78 -13.39
CA ASN A 154 5.64 -13.11 -14.01
C ASN A 154 4.63 -13.36 -15.14
N ARG A 155 3.55 -12.56 -15.21
CA ARG A 155 2.48 -12.76 -16.20
C ARG A 155 2.29 -11.57 -17.14
N ARG A 156 2.57 -10.37 -16.66
CA ARG A 156 2.25 -9.10 -17.37
C ARG A 156 3.38 -8.09 -17.22
N LEU A 157 4.56 -8.46 -17.70
CA LEU A 157 5.80 -7.66 -17.54
C LEU A 157 5.64 -6.23 -18.05
N GLY A 158 5.01 -6.01 -19.21
CA GLY A 158 4.82 -4.69 -19.78
C GLY A 158 3.98 -3.76 -18.87
N LEU A 159 2.81 -4.24 -18.42
CA LEU A 159 1.96 -3.47 -17.49
C LEU A 159 2.65 -3.20 -16.16
N THR A 160 3.44 -4.17 -15.68
CA THR A 160 4.23 -4.00 -14.44
C THR A 160 5.30 -2.93 -14.61
N GLN A 161 5.97 -2.87 -15.76
CA GLN A 161 6.97 -1.83 -16.08
C GLN A 161 6.34 -0.45 -16.19
N GLU A 162 5.19 -0.33 -16.89
CA GLU A 162 4.44 0.94 -16.96
C GLU A 162 4.04 1.42 -15.56
N ARG A 163 3.50 0.53 -14.73
CA ARG A 163 3.12 0.88 -13.37
C ARG A 163 4.32 1.26 -12.49
N ARG A 164 5.45 0.56 -12.61
CA ARG A 164 6.72 0.94 -11.98
C ARG A 164 7.13 2.36 -12.37
N ASN A 165 7.06 2.70 -13.65
CA ASN A 165 7.43 4.03 -14.15
C ASN A 165 6.53 5.13 -13.57
N VAL A 166 5.23 4.84 -13.36
CA VAL A 166 4.33 5.74 -12.63
C VAL A 166 4.82 5.96 -11.19
N VAL A 167 5.22 4.90 -10.48
CA VAL A 167 5.77 5.01 -9.11
C VAL A 167 7.04 5.85 -9.10
N LEU A 168 7.99 5.57 -10.00
CA LEU A 168 9.24 6.35 -10.13
C LEU A 168 8.96 7.84 -10.41
N SER A 169 7.95 8.14 -11.23
CA SER A 169 7.52 9.51 -11.49
C SER A 169 6.96 10.19 -10.22
N GLN A 170 6.21 9.47 -9.39
CA GLN A 170 5.73 10.00 -8.10
C GLN A 170 6.90 10.24 -7.14
N MET A 171 7.85 9.31 -7.04
CA MET A 171 9.06 9.47 -6.22
C MET A 171 9.90 10.69 -6.63
N LYS A 172 9.99 10.97 -7.95
CA LYS A 172 10.70 12.16 -8.47
C LYS A 172 9.96 13.45 -8.14
N LYS A 173 8.63 13.41 -8.10
CA LYS A 173 7.79 14.60 -7.89
C LYS A 173 7.76 15.03 -6.41
N TYR A 174 7.87 14.09 -5.50
CA TYR A 174 7.69 14.27 -4.06
C TYR A 174 8.91 13.82 -3.27
#